data_8d3af55aa3073c495a38d3f097feb8f2
#
_entry.id   8d3af55aa3073c495a38d3f097feb8f2
#
_cell.length_a   1.000
_cell.length_b   1.000
_cell.length_c   1.000
_cell.angle_alpha   90.00
_cell.angle_beta   90.00
_cell.angle_gamma   90.00
#
_symmetry.space_group_name_H-M   'P 1'
#
loop_
_entity.id
_entity.type
_entity.pdbx_description
1 polymer ?
#
loop_
_entity_poly.entity_id
_entity_poly.type
_entity_poly.pdbx_seq_one_letter_code
_entity_poly.pdbx_strand_id
1 'polypeptide(L)'
;MKKKGPAEVIYNLPCRDGILEDYVSGRGIAEYYKNISNTTGKISAKDVSEFAKTDEKAIETFDTIGFLLGDSLKEKIKEYNAEVLIIGGQVANSFSLMENGIKRGLGNAGCDVLKAENIDGSAIKGVLVLGDRL
;
A
#
# COMPACT_ATOMS: atom_id res chain seq x y z
N MET A 1 -11.74 -25.93 7.25
CA MET A 1 -10.51 -25.12 7.13
C MET A 1 -10.85 -23.78 6.52
N LYS A 2 -10.46 -22.72 7.20
CA LYS A 2 -10.72 -21.39 6.67
C LYS A 2 -9.76 -21.07 5.53
N LYS A 3 -10.28 -20.56 4.44
CA LYS A 3 -9.47 -19.99 3.40
C LYS A 3 -8.91 -18.65 3.88
N LYS A 4 -7.66 -18.34 3.52
CA LYS A 4 -7.11 -17.03 3.75
C LYS A 4 -7.84 -16.01 2.91
N GLY A 5 -8.12 -14.84 3.48
CA GLY A 5 -8.72 -13.76 2.72
C GLY A 5 -7.71 -13.18 1.72
N PRO A 6 -8.20 -12.42 0.71
CA PRO A 6 -7.32 -11.82 -0.28
C PRO A 6 -6.22 -10.96 0.33
N ALA A 7 -6.51 -10.20 1.38
CA ALA A 7 -5.52 -9.34 2.02
C ALA A 7 -4.37 -10.15 2.63
N GLU A 8 -4.67 -11.29 3.27
CA GLU A 8 -3.64 -12.13 3.87
C GLU A 8 -2.71 -12.72 2.82
N VAL A 9 -3.26 -13.15 1.70
CA VAL A 9 -2.47 -13.69 0.58
C VAL A 9 -1.57 -12.60 0.01
N ILE A 10 -2.11 -11.40 -0.17
CA ILE A 10 -1.40 -10.28 -0.78
C ILE A 10 -0.22 -9.84 0.07
N TYR A 11 -0.43 -9.67 1.39
CA TYR A 11 0.66 -9.20 2.26
C TYR A 11 1.79 -10.22 2.40
N ASN A 12 1.54 -11.48 2.06
CA ASN A 12 2.56 -12.53 2.04
C ASN A 12 3.22 -12.72 0.68
N LEU A 13 2.87 -11.93 -0.33
CA LEU A 13 3.51 -12.03 -1.64
C LEU A 13 4.99 -11.68 -1.56
N PRO A 14 5.83 -12.38 -2.32
CA PRO A 14 7.25 -12.02 -2.38
C PRO A 14 7.44 -10.59 -2.82
N CYS A 15 8.34 -9.88 -2.15
CA CYS A 15 8.66 -8.50 -2.47
C CYS A 15 10.12 -8.26 -2.11
N ARG A 16 10.95 -8.00 -3.12
CA ARG A 16 12.39 -7.83 -2.95
C ARG A 16 13.00 -9.05 -2.22
N ASP A 17 13.60 -8.83 -1.05
CA ASP A 17 14.25 -9.87 -0.26
C ASP A 17 13.37 -10.43 0.87
N GLY A 18 12.09 -10.08 0.86
CA GLY A 18 11.14 -10.52 1.87
C GLY A 18 9.74 -10.68 1.31
N ILE A 19 8.75 -10.23 2.07
CA ILE A 19 7.34 -10.23 1.66
C ILE A 19 6.80 -8.80 1.63
N LEU A 20 5.66 -8.62 1.00
CA LEU A 20 5.06 -7.29 0.82
C LEU A 20 4.83 -6.58 2.16
N GLU A 21 4.42 -7.31 3.20
CA GLU A 21 4.18 -6.74 4.53
C GLU A 21 5.45 -6.11 5.13
N ASP A 22 6.64 -6.58 4.76
CA ASP A 22 7.89 -6.00 5.23
C ASP A 22 8.08 -4.56 4.76
N TYR A 23 7.42 -4.18 3.67
CA TYR A 23 7.51 -2.85 3.07
C TYR A 23 6.22 -2.06 3.25
N VAL A 24 5.07 -2.66 2.96
CA VAL A 24 3.77 -2.00 3.04
C VAL A 24 3.18 -2.25 4.43
N SER A 25 3.73 -1.55 5.40
CA SER A 25 3.30 -1.58 6.80
C SER A 25 3.88 -0.35 7.49
N GLY A 26 3.41 -0.05 8.69
CA GLY A 26 3.96 1.04 9.46
C GLY A 26 5.46 0.88 9.70
N ARG A 27 5.86 -0.33 10.07
CA ARG A 27 7.27 -0.65 10.28
C ARG A 27 8.07 -0.50 8.98
N GLY A 28 7.55 -1.02 7.88
CA GLY A 28 8.25 -0.97 6.59
C GLY A 28 8.43 0.45 6.08
N ILE A 29 7.42 1.28 6.21
CA ILE A 29 7.47 2.70 5.83
C ILE A 29 8.55 3.42 6.64
N ALA A 30 8.54 3.24 7.96
CA ALA A 30 9.51 3.87 8.84
C ALA A 30 10.94 3.43 8.53
N GLU A 31 11.16 2.13 8.35
CA GLU A 31 12.49 1.59 8.03
C GLU A 31 13.00 2.09 6.68
N TYR A 32 12.14 2.12 5.66
CA TYR A 32 12.53 2.62 4.36
C TYR A 32 12.96 4.08 4.43
N TYR A 33 12.18 4.92 5.10
CA TYR A 33 12.52 6.33 5.27
C TYR A 33 13.84 6.52 6.00
N LYS A 34 14.05 5.77 7.09
CA LYS A 34 15.29 5.85 7.87
C LYS A 34 16.51 5.50 7.00
N ASN A 35 16.37 4.49 6.15
CA ASN A 35 17.46 4.07 5.27
C ASN A 35 17.82 5.12 4.24
N ILE A 36 16.84 5.70 3.55
CA ILE A 36 17.14 6.66 2.48
C ILE A 36 17.49 8.05 2.99
N SER A 37 17.08 8.38 4.21
CA SER A 37 17.34 9.69 4.81
C SER A 37 18.54 9.68 5.78
N ASN A 38 19.11 8.51 6.04
CA ASN A 38 20.17 8.30 7.05
C ASN A 38 19.73 8.79 8.44
N THR A 39 18.45 8.63 8.75
CA THR A 39 17.89 9.00 10.04
C THR A 39 17.96 7.82 11.00
N THR A 40 18.28 8.09 12.26
CA THR A 40 18.32 7.10 13.32
C THR A 40 17.25 7.43 14.37
N GLY A 41 16.97 6.47 15.24
CA GLY A 41 16.01 6.65 16.31
C GLY A 41 14.66 6.06 15.97
N LYS A 42 13.69 6.28 16.86
CA LYS A 42 12.33 5.76 16.69
C LYS A 42 11.50 6.71 15.84
N ILE A 43 11.05 6.23 14.71
CA ILE A 43 10.19 6.99 13.80
C ILE A 43 9.05 6.06 13.40
N SER A 44 7.82 6.57 13.45
CA SER A 44 6.63 5.83 13.02
C SER A 44 6.23 6.24 11.60
N ALA A 45 5.36 5.45 10.98
CA ALA A 45 4.78 5.82 9.68
C ALA A 45 4.04 7.15 9.75
N LYS A 46 3.39 7.44 10.89
CA LYS A 46 2.72 8.72 11.11
C LYS A 46 3.73 9.86 11.07
N ASP A 47 4.88 9.69 11.71
CA ASP A 47 5.94 10.70 11.68
C ASP A 47 6.40 10.95 10.25
N VAL A 48 6.60 9.88 9.46
CA VAL A 48 7.02 10.01 8.06
C VAL A 48 5.96 10.77 7.26
N SER A 49 4.67 10.51 7.50
CA SER A 49 3.61 11.24 6.80
C SER A 49 3.62 12.74 7.12
N GLU A 50 3.95 13.10 8.35
CA GLU A 50 4.11 14.51 8.73
C GLU A 50 5.34 15.12 8.05
N PHE A 51 6.44 14.38 8.00
CA PHE A 51 7.65 14.83 7.32
C PHE A 51 7.42 15.08 5.83
N ALA A 52 6.50 14.35 5.22
CA ALA A 52 6.20 14.48 3.78
C ALA A 52 5.68 15.87 3.40
N LYS A 53 5.27 16.68 4.36
CA LYS A 53 4.86 18.06 4.11
C LYS A 53 6.02 18.93 3.65
N THR A 54 7.25 18.61 4.05
CA THR A 54 8.44 19.43 3.78
C THR A 54 9.66 18.62 3.36
N ASP A 55 9.63 17.31 3.44
CA ASP A 55 10.80 16.45 3.21
C ASP A 55 10.57 15.55 1.99
N GLU A 56 11.37 15.76 0.95
CA GLU A 56 11.30 14.98 -0.28
C GLU A 56 11.57 13.49 -0.06
N LYS A 57 12.41 13.14 0.93
CA LYS A 57 12.70 11.74 1.24
C LYS A 57 11.46 11.03 1.80
N ALA A 58 10.65 11.74 2.57
CA ALA A 58 9.39 11.19 3.06
C ALA A 58 8.39 10.99 1.90
N ILE A 59 8.32 11.94 0.98
CA ILE A 59 7.48 11.82 -0.22
C ILE A 59 7.92 10.62 -1.04
N GLU A 60 9.22 10.48 -1.29
CA GLU A 60 9.80 9.36 -2.03
C GLU A 60 9.47 8.03 -1.35
N THR A 61 9.50 7.99 -0.02
CA THR A 61 9.17 6.78 0.74
C THR A 61 7.77 6.29 0.40
N PHE A 62 6.78 7.16 0.50
CA PHE A 62 5.39 6.77 0.21
C PHE A 62 5.18 6.42 -1.26
N ASP A 63 5.82 7.15 -2.16
CA ASP A 63 5.73 6.85 -3.59
C ASP A 63 6.30 5.47 -3.90
N THR A 64 7.46 5.14 -3.36
CA THR A 64 8.10 3.84 -3.57
C THR A 64 7.32 2.71 -2.93
N ILE A 65 6.85 2.89 -1.70
CA ILE A 65 6.03 1.88 -1.02
C ILE A 65 4.73 1.67 -1.80
N GLY A 66 4.12 2.74 -2.29
CA GLY A 66 2.93 2.63 -3.15
C GLY A 66 3.20 1.84 -4.43
N PHE A 67 4.33 2.12 -5.08
CA PHE A 67 4.73 1.39 -6.28
C PHE A 67 4.91 -0.11 -5.99
N LEU A 68 5.58 -0.45 -4.90
CA LEU A 68 5.77 -1.85 -4.52
C LEU A 68 4.44 -2.55 -4.30
N LEU A 69 3.50 -1.86 -3.67
CA LEU A 69 2.15 -2.39 -3.45
C LEU A 69 1.46 -2.65 -4.79
N GLY A 70 1.41 -1.65 -5.66
CA GLY A 70 0.75 -1.78 -6.96
C GLY A 70 1.39 -2.86 -7.84
N ASP A 71 2.71 -2.86 -7.90
CA ASP A 71 3.45 -3.83 -8.71
C ASP A 71 3.21 -5.27 -8.21
N SER A 72 3.19 -5.46 -6.89
CA SER A 72 2.93 -6.77 -6.31
C SER A 72 1.49 -7.22 -6.52
N LEU A 73 0.55 -6.27 -6.59
CA LEU A 73 -0.88 -6.57 -6.72
C LEU A 73 -1.35 -6.84 -8.13
N LYS A 74 -0.64 -6.38 -9.15
CA LYS A 74 -1.20 -6.40 -10.51
C LYS A 74 -1.57 -7.80 -10.99
N GLU A 75 -0.81 -8.82 -10.61
CA GLU A 75 -1.15 -10.20 -10.96
C GLU A 75 -2.39 -10.70 -10.21
N LYS A 76 -2.48 -10.35 -8.93
CA LYS A 76 -3.64 -10.73 -8.11
C LYS A 76 -4.90 -10.02 -8.54
N ILE A 77 -4.80 -8.78 -8.97
CA ILE A 77 -5.94 -8.05 -9.52
C ILE A 77 -6.50 -8.77 -10.75
N LYS A 78 -5.63 -9.25 -11.62
CA LYS A 78 -6.05 -10.04 -12.78
C LYS A 78 -6.64 -11.38 -12.35
N GLU A 79 -6.00 -12.06 -11.41
CA GLU A 79 -6.45 -13.37 -10.91
C GLU A 79 -7.84 -13.29 -10.29
N TYR A 80 -8.09 -12.27 -9.47
CA TYR A 80 -9.39 -12.09 -8.82
C TYR A 80 -10.39 -11.31 -9.68
N ASN A 81 -9.97 -10.88 -10.87
CA ASN A 81 -10.79 -10.06 -11.75
C ASN A 81 -11.31 -8.81 -11.02
N ALA A 82 -10.45 -8.18 -10.23
CA ALA A 82 -10.82 -7.02 -9.43
C ALA A 82 -10.92 -5.78 -10.30
N GLU A 83 -12.01 -5.04 -10.16
CA GLU A 83 -12.22 -3.77 -10.84
C GLU A 83 -11.81 -2.59 -9.97
N VAL A 84 -11.82 -2.79 -8.65
CA VAL A 84 -11.54 -1.75 -7.68
C VAL A 84 -10.67 -2.30 -6.56
N LEU A 85 -9.62 -1.56 -6.23
CA LEU A 85 -8.79 -1.83 -5.06
C LEU A 85 -9.13 -0.79 -3.99
N ILE A 86 -9.60 -1.27 -2.84
CA ILE A 86 -9.96 -0.40 -1.71
C ILE A 86 -8.86 -0.50 -0.66
N ILE A 87 -8.31 0.64 -0.29
CA ILE A 87 -7.27 0.72 0.74
C ILE A 87 -7.90 1.20 2.04
N GLY A 88 -7.85 0.36 3.07
CA GLY A 88 -8.36 0.68 4.40
C GLY A 88 -7.27 0.68 5.45
N GLY A 89 -7.68 0.74 6.73
CA GLY A 89 -6.77 0.73 7.85
C GLY A 89 -5.90 1.97 7.94
N GLN A 90 -4.78 1.87 8.64
CA GLN A 90 -3.89 3.01 8.82
C GLN A 90 -3.18 3.44 7.54
N VAL A 91 -3.00 2.52 6.59
CA VAL A 91 -2.42 2.85 5.27
C VAL A 91 -3.29 3.91 4.57
N ALA A 92 -4.61 3.84 4.76
CA ALA A 92 -5.53 4.79 4.15
C ALA A 92 -5.26 6.24 4.57
N ASN A 93 -4.68 6.46 5.75
CA ASN A 93 -4.33 7.80 6.23
C ASN A 93 -3.25 8.46 5.38
N SER A 94 -2.44 7.66 4.69
CA SER A 94 -1.38 8.14 3.80
C SER A 94 -1.72 7.91 2.33
N PHE A 95 -2.98 7.60 2.03
CA PHE A 95 -3.42 7.22 0.68
C PHE A 95 -3.02 8.26 -0.37
N SER A 96 -3.22 9.54 -0.09
CA SER A 96 -2.90 10.60 -1.05
C SER A 96 -1.41 10.63 -1.41
N LEU A 97 -0.54 10.22 -0.50
CA LEU A 97 0.89 10.17 -0.73
C LEU A 97 1.31 8.94 -1.53
N MET A 98 0.52 7.87 -1.47
CA MET A 98 0.82 6.58 -2.09
C MET A 98 0.11 6.38 -3.43
N GLU A 99 -0.95 7.11 -3.69
CA GLU A 99 -1.87 6.87 -4.81
C GLU A 99 -1.17 6.81 -6.16
N ASN A 100 -0.33 7.78 -6.46
CA ASN A 100 0.38 7.83 -7.73
C ASN A 100 1.33 6.64 -7.90
N GLY A 101 2.03 6.28 -6.82
CA GLY A 101 2.90 5.11 -6.83
C GLY A 101 2.15 3.83 -7.08
N ILE A 102 1.03 3.65 -6.38
CA ILE A 102 0.18 2.46 -6.55
C ILE A 102 -0.30 2.35 -7.99
N LYS A 103 -0.81 3.43 -8.56
CA LYS A 103 -1.29 3.44 -9.95
C LYS A 103 -0.17 3.12 -10.94
N ARG A 104 1.02 3.67 -10.71
CA ARG A 104 2.18 3.39 -11.55
C ARG A 104 2.58 1.92 -11.47
N GLY A 105 2.55 1.34 -10.27
CA GLY A 105 2.86 -0.07 -10.06
C GLY A 105 1.85 -1.00 -10.69
N LEU A 106 0.57 -0.64 -10.65
CA LEU A 106 -0.50 -1.42 -11.27
C LEU A 106 -0.41 -1.42 -12.79
N GLY A 107 0.15 -0.36 -13.37
CA GLY A 107 0.30 -0.27 -14.82
C GLY A 107 -1.04 -0.39 -15.55
N ASN A 108 -1.15 -1.37 -16.43
CA ASN A 108 -2.33 -1.60 -17.26
C ASN A 108 -3.32 -2.62 -16.67
N ALA A 109 -3.30 -2.82 -15.35
CA ALA A 109 -4.19 -3.80 -14.72
C ALA A 109 -5.67 -3.42 -14.80
N GLY A 110 -5.99 -2.16 -15.12
CA GLY A 110 -7.38 -1.73 -15.31
C GLY A 110 -8.21 -1.68 -14.04
N CYS A 111 -7.57 -1.32 -12.92
CA CYS A 111 -8.20 -1.32 -11.61
C CYS A 111 -8.18 0.09 -11.01
N ASP A 112 -9.32 0.54 -10.52
CA ASP A 112 -9.39 1.80 -9.79
C ASP A 112 -8.91 1.63 -8.37
N VAL A 113 -8.26 2.65 -7.82
CA VAL A 113 -7.75 2.63 -6.45
C VAL A 113 -8.51 3.68 -5.65
N LEU A 114 -9.14 3.26 -4.56
CA LEU A 114 -9.98 4.14 -3.75
C LEU A 114 -9.68 3.96 -2.26
N LYS A 115 -9.84 5.06 -1.52
CA LYS A 115 -9.75 5.03 -0.07
C LYS A 115 -11.07 4.52 0.52
N ALA A 116 -11.00 3.68 1.54
CA ALA A 116 -12.17 2.97 2.08
C ALA A 116 -13.32 3.90 2.49
N GLU A 117 -13.03 5.04 3.10
CA GLU A 117 -14.07 5.95 3.62
C GLU A 117 -14.87 6.67 2.53
N ASN A 118 -14.43 6.59 1.28
CA ASN A 118 -15.08 7.29 0.16
C ASN A 118 -16.00 6.39 -0.64
N ILE A 119 -16.37 5.22 -0.10
CA ILE A 119 -17.00 4.19 -0.92
C ILE A 119 -18.29 3.68 -0.33
N ASP A 120 -19.32 3.63 -1.17
CA ASP A 120 -20.47 2.77 -1.00
C ASP A 120 -20.22 1.50 -1.80
N GLY A 121 -19.82 0.42 -1.13
CA GLY A 121 -19.45 -0.83 -1.79
C GLY A 121 -20.62 -1.64 -2.31
N SER A 122 -21.86 -1.21 -2.06
CA SER A 122 -23.06 -2.01 -2.37
C SER A 122 -23.27 -2.22 -3.88
N ALA A 123 -22.78 -1.29 -4.70
CA ALA A 123 -22.99 -1.35 -6.16
C ALA A 123 -21.73 -1.77 -6.93
N ILE A 124 -20.65 -2.12 -6.25
CA ILE A 124 -19.37 -2.39 -6.89
C ILE A 124 -19.11 -3.89 -6.97
N LYS A 125 -18.80 -4.38 -8.17
CA LYS A 125 -18.38 -5.76 -8.39
C LYS A 125 -16.87 -5.84 -8.50
N GLY A 126 -16.31 -7.01 -8.20
CA GLY A 126 -14.88 -7.25 -8.35
C GLY A 126 -14.03 -6.37 -7.45
N VAL A 127 -14.36 -6.30 -6.17
CA VAL A 127 -13.68 -5.45 -5.19
C VAL A 127 -12.60 -6.24 -4.45
N LEU A 128 -11.40 -5.69 -4.43
CA LEU A 128 -10.32 -6.21 -3.59
C LEU A 128 -10.05 -5.20 -2.48
N VAL A 129 -10.18 -5.63 -1.23
CA VAL A 129 -10.05 -4.75 -0.07
C VAL A 129 -8.76 -5.09 0.67
N LEU A 130 -7.92 -4.09 0.87
CA LEU A 130 -6.75 -4.18 1.73
C LEU A 130 -6.96 -3.30 2.96
N GLY A 131 -6.80 -3.86 4.12
CA GLY A 131 -6.93 -3.10 5.36
C GLY A 131 -6.08 -3.71 6.44
N ASP A 132 -5.84 -2.93 7.42
CA ASP A 132 -5.39 -3.33 8.75
C ASP A 132 -4.15 -4.22 8.84
N ARG A 133 -3.03 -3.75 8.32
CA ARG A 133 -1.72 -4.37 8.55
C ARG A 133 -0.73 -3.42 9.23
N LEU A 134 -1.22 -2.26 9.65
CA LEU A 134 -0.35 -1.26 10.27
C LEU A 134 -0.49 -1.22 11.77
#